data_de2c07cf21a5f1c52ab479bce6998cc9
#
_entry.id   de2c07cf21a5f1c52ab479bce6998cc9
#
_cell.length_a   1.000
_cell.length_b   1.000
_cell.length_c   1.000
_cell.angle_alpha   90.00
_cell.angle_beta   90.00
_cell.angle_gamma   90.00
#
_symmetry.space_group_name_H-M   'P 1'
#
loop_
_entity.id
_entity.type
_entity.pdbx_description
1 polymer ?
#
loop_
_entity_poly.entity_id
_entity_poly.type
_entity_poly.pdbx_seq_one_letter_code
_entity_poly.pdbx_strand_id
1 'polypeptide(L)'
;MNRLLILLSALLIAGCSQPQKTYYLLTPEGPPPSGGGVGIGVGPVAVAEYLDRPNLVVQQTSNQLGVAESHRWAGDISQGISRVMAANLGRQMKSGNVRVYPWQRDDEIN
;
A
#
# COMPACT_ATOMS: atom_id res chain seq x y z
N MET A 1 -5.49 53.98 -2.23
CA MET A 1 -4.34 53.07 -2.49
C MET A 1 -4.13 52.06 -1.39
N ASN A 2 -4.15 52.42 -0.13
CA ASN A 2 -3.92 51.46 0.95
C ASN A 2 -4.97 50.33 1.07
N ARG A 3 -6.23 50.64 0.78
CA ARG A 3 -7.31 49.63 0.83
C ARG A 3 -7.18 48.59 -0.29
N LEU A 4 -6.72 49.00 -1.45
CA LEU A 4 -6.48 48.10 -2.59
C LEU A 4 -5.29 47.15 -2.34
N LEU A 5 -4.24 47.69 -1.71
CA LEU A 5 -3.07 46.90 -1.32
C LEU A 5 -3.42 45.86 -0.25
N ILE A 6 -4.27 46.18 0.70
CA ILE A 6 -4.73 45.27 1.76
C ILE A 6 -5.60 44.16 1.15
N LEU A 7 -6.49 44.48 0.21
CA LEU A 7 -7.32 43.48 -0.50
C LEU A 7 -6.48 42.59 -1.37
N LEU A 8 -5.46 43.11 -2.04
CA LEU A 8 -4.54 42.31 -2.87
C LEU A 8 -3.66 41.40 -2.02
N SER A 9 -3.22 41.88 -0.86
CA SER A 9 -2.47 41.09 0.11
C SER A 9 -3.30 39.95 0.73
N ALA A 10 -4.57 40.20 1.05
CA ALA A 10 -5.50 39.20 1.57
C ALA A 10 -5.81 38.09 0.55
N LEU A 11 -5.83 38.44 -0.74
CA LEU A 11 -6.07 37.49 -1.81
C LEU A 11 -4.91 36.50 -2.01
N LEU A 12 -3.69 36.92 -1.71
CA LEU A 12 -2.49 36.10 -1.82
C LEU A 12 -2.37 35.02 -0.72
N ILE A 13 -3.04 35.19 0.40
CA ILE A 13 -2.98 34.27 1.54
C ILE A 13 -4.00 33.11 1.39
N ALA A 14 -5.03 33.27 0.57
CA ALA A 14 -6.07 32.28 0.38
C ALA A 14 -5.69 31.10 -0.54
N GLY A 15 -4.48 31.10 -1.12
CA GLY A 15 -4.08 30.23 -2.23
C GLY A 15 -3.40 28.91 -1.88
N CYS A 16 -3.19 28.55 -0.60
CA CYS A 16 -2.31 27.42 -0.25
C CYS A 16 -2.93 26.38 0.68
N SER A 17 -4.19 25.98 0.49
CA SER A 17 -4.66 24.79 1.20
C SER A 17 -4.70 23.59 0.25
N GLN A 18 -3.63 22.80 0.25
CA GLN A 18 -3.63 21.49 -0.42
C GLN A 18 -4.36 20.48 0.48
N PRO A 19 -5.22 19.63 -0.09
CA PRO A 19 -5.86 18.58 0.69
C PRO A 19 -4.80 17.64 1.26
N GLN A 20 -4.94 17.29 2.52
CA GLN A 20 -4.03 16.38 3.20
C GLN A 20 -4.19 14.97 2.64
N LYS A 21 -3.08 14.33 2.29
CA LYS A 21 -3.07 12.95 1.79
C LYS A 21 -3.07 11.97 2.96
N THR A 22 -3.89 10.93 2.85
CA THR A 22 -3.94 9.83 3.81
C THR A 22 -3.30 8.61 3.17
N TYR A 23 -2.43 7.94 3.92
CA TYR A 23 -1.71 6.75 3.48
C TYR A 23 -2.24 5.52 4.21
N TYR A 24 -2.37 4.43 3.47
CA TYR A 24 -2.87 3.16 3.97
C TYR A 24 -1.83 2.07 3.80
N LEU A 25 -1.78 1.17 4.76
CA LEU A 25 -0.88 0.04 4.76
C LEU A 25 -1.66 -1.24 5.01
N LEU A 26 -1.43 -2.25 4.20
CA LEU A 26 -1.95 -3.59 4.47
C LEU A 26 -1.17 -4.20 5.62
N THR A 27 -1.89 -4.79 6.57
CA THR A 27 -1.30 -5.43 7.74
C THR A 27 -1.74 -6.87 7.84
N PRO A 28 -0.82 -7.78 8.25
CA PRO A 28 -1.19 -9.17 8.48
C PRO A 28 -1.98 -9.33 9.78
N GLU A 29 -2.80 -10.37 9.84
CA GLU A 29 -3.60 -10.69 11.02
C GLU A 29 -2.99 -11.84 11.84
N GLY A 30 -3.31 -11.84 13.12
CA GLY A 30 -2.93 -12.88 14.06
C GLY A 30 -1.50 -12.76 14.59
N PRO A 31 -1.12 -13.64 15.54
CA PRO A 31 0.21 -13.63 16.13
C PRO A 31 1.26 -14.13 15.14
N PRO A 32 2.51 -13.63 15.19
CA PRO A 32 3.58 -14.13 14.33
C PRO A 32 3.89 -15.60 14.63
N PRO A 33 4.34 -16.36 13.63
CA PRO A 33 4.73 -17.75 13.84
C PRO A 33 6.00 -17.82 14.68
N SER A 34 6.12 -18.86 15.48
CA SER A 34 7.35 -19.19 16.21
C SER A 34 8.20 -20.09 15.34
N GLY A 35 9.28 -19.56 14.75
CA GLY A 35 10.38 -20.22 14.04
C GLY A 35 10.17 -21.58 13.38
N GLY A 36 11.03 -21.95 12.46
CA GLY A 36 11.01 -23.27 11.82
C GLY A 36 9.82 -23.49 10.88
N GLY A 37 9.54 -24.76 10.52
CA GLY A 37 8.41 -25.14 9.69
C GLY A 37 8.75 -25.30 8.22
N VAL A 38 7.71 -25.62 7.43
CA VAL A 38 7.82 -25.84 5.99
C VAL A 38 8.26 -24.55 5.27
N GLY A 39 9.16 -24.67 4.31
CA GLY A 39 9.56 -23.57 3.46
C GLY A 39 8.43 -23.15 2.52
N ILE A 40 8.13 -21.86 2.50
CA ILE A 40 7.06 -21.28 1.67
C ILE A 40 7.64 -20.11 0.89
N GLY A 41 7.53 -20.15 -0.43
CA GLY A 41 7.85 -19.03 -1.30
C GLY A 41 6.57 -18.36 -1.80
N VAL A 42 6.50 -17.04 -1.71
CA VAL A 42 5.35 -16.24 -2.17
C VAL A 42 5.77 -15.29 -3.26
N GLY A 43 5.09 -15.34 -4.39
CA GLY A 43 5.26 -14.39 -5.48
C GLY A 43 5.92 -14.95 -6.73
N PRO A 44 6.11 -14.13 -7.75
CA PRO A 44 5.73 -12.71 -7.75
C PRO A 44 4.21 -12.51 -7.78
N VAL A 45 3.73 -11.49 -7.10
CA VAL A 45 2.32 -11.10 -7.15
C VAL A 45 2.11 -10.07 -8.25
N ALA A 46 1.28 -10.40 -9.22
CA ALA A 46 0.88 -9.49 -10.28
C ALA A 46 -0.44 -8.83 -9.90
N VAL A 47 -0.46 -7.51 -9.92
CA VAL A 47 -1.66 -6.70 -9.68
C VAL A 47 -2.19 -6.22 -11.00
N ALA A 48 -3.52 -6.18 -11.15
CA ALA A 48 -4.15 -5.64 -12.35
C ALA A 48 -3.64 -4.23 -12.63
N GLU A 49 -3.41 -3.90 -13.90
CA GLU A 49 -2.79 -2.64 -14.31
C GLU A 49 -3.54 -1.42 -13.75
N TYR A 50 -4.85 -1.45 -13.72
CA TYR A 50 -5.65 -0.33 -13.21
C TYR A 50 -5.56 -0.17 -11.68
N LEU A 51 -5.09 -1.18 -10.95
CA LEU A 51 -4.85 -1.14 -9.50
C LEU A 51 -3.39 -0.82 -9.17
N ASP A 52 -2.49 -0.99 -10.13
CA ASP A 52 -1.04 -0.81 -9.93
C ASP A 52 -0.66 0.67 -9.97
N ARG A 53 -1.09 1.38 -8.94
CA ARG A 53 -0.85 2.81 -8.78
C ARG A 53 -0.83 3.19 -7.30
N PRO A 54 -0.22 4.33 -6.96
CA PRO A 54 -0.18 4.80 -5.57
C PRO A 54 -1.56 5.09 -4.99
N ASN A 55 -2.51 5.53 -5.80
CA ASN A 55 -3.84 5.91 -5.35
C ASN A 55 -4.72 4.69 -5.08
N LEU A 56 -5.59 4.79 -4.07
CA LEU A 56 -6.65 3.80 -3.89
C LEU A 56 -7.62 3.88 -5.07
N VAL A 57 -8.03 2.72 -5.56
CA VAL A 57 -9.05 2.58 -6.59
C VAL A 57 -10.28 1.98 -5.94
N VAL A 58 -11.42 2.64 -6.11
CA VAL A 58 -12.68 2.26 -5.49
C VAL A 58 -13.71 1.99 -6.57
N GLN A 59 -14.42 0.89 -6.44
CA GLN A 59 -15.54 0.60 -7.34
C GLN A 59 -16.74 1.49 -6.96
N GLN A 60 -17.17 2.33 -7.89
CA GLN A 60 -18.28 3.25 -7.69
C GLN A 60 -19.61 2.66 -8.15
N THR A 61 -19.59 1.95 -9.28
CA THR A 61 -20.74 1.21 -9.81
C THR A 61 -20.26 -0.16 -10.29
N SER A 62 -21.15 -1.00 -10.82
CA SER A 62 -20.79 -2.34 -11.31
C SER A 62 -19.73 -2.32 -12.42
N ASN A 63 -19.58 -1.22 -13.14
CA ASN A 63 -18.65 -1.10 -14.25
C ASN A 63 -17.91 0.25 -14.29
N GLN A 64 -17.82 0.93 -13.15
CA GLN A 64 -17.11 2.20 -13.04
C GLN A 64 -16.20 2.22 -11.81
N LEU A 65 -14.96 2.62 -12.02
CA LEU A 65 -13.95 2.77 -10.98
C LEU A 65 -13.62 4.24 -10.77
N GLY A 66 -13.41 4.62 -9.51
CA GLY A 66 -12.90 5.93 -9.15
C GLY A 66 -11.50 5.83 -8.56
N VAL A 67 -10.66 6.79 -8.89
CA VAL A 67 -9.31 6.92 -8.33
C VAL A 67 -9.33 7.99 -7.24
N ALA A 68 -8.99 7.61 -6.02
CA ALA A 68 -8.95 8.53 -4.90
C ALA A 68 -7.69 9.40 -4.98
N GLU A 69 -7.85 10.72 -5.02
CA GLU A 69 -6.72 11.63 -5.11
C GLU A 69 -5.98 11.82 -3.78
N SER A 70 -6.73 11.82 -2.67
CA SER A 70 -6.19 12.08 -1.33
C SER A 70 -5.93 10.82 -0.52
N HIS A 71 -6.22 9.65 -1.04
CA HIS A 71 -6.02 8.36 -0.38
C HIS A 71 -5.06 7.50 -1.19
N ARG A 72 -3.95 7.13 -0.57
CA ARG A 72 -2.86 6.44 -1.25
C ARG A 72 -2.36 5.25 -0.44
N TRP A 73 -1.79 4.29 -1.14
CA TRP A 73 -1.03 3.22 -0.51
C TRP A 73 0.31 3.74 0.00
N ALA A 74 0.72 3.29 1.19
CA ALA A 74 2.03 3.59 1.75
C ALA A 74 3.08 2.66 1.15
N GLY A 75 3.40 2.83 -0.12
CA GLY A 75 4.33 2.00 -0.87
C GLY A 75 3.67 1.27 -2.03
N ASP A 76 4.42 0.38 -2.67
CA ASP A 76 3.95 -0.42 -3.80
C ASP A 76 2.91 -1.44 -3.36
N ILE A 77 1.75 -1.47 -4.03
CA ILE A 77 0.64 -2.35 -3.64
C ILE A 77 0.96 -3.83 -3.85
N SER A 78 1.67 -4.19 -4.91
CA SER A 78 2.03 -5.58 -5.18
C SER A 78 2.99 -6.13 -4.11
N GLN A 79 3.91 -5.32 -3.66
CA GLN A 79 4.82 -5.65 -2.56
C GLN A 79 4.09 -5.75 -1.22
N GLY A 80 3.16 -4.84 -0.98
CA GLY A 80 2.29 -4.88 0.20
C GLY A 80 1.48 -6.17 0.28
N ILE A 81 0.87 -6.57 -0.82
CA ILE A 81 0.10 -7.82 -0.93
C ILE A 81 1.02 -9.01 -0.67
N SER A 82 2.18 -9.08 -1.32
CA SER A 82 3.14 -10.17 -1.16
C SER A 82 3.57 -10.33 0.30
N ARG A 83 3.87 -9.23 0.96
CA ARG A 83 4.29 -9.19 2.37
C ARG A 83 3.19 -9.70 3.29
N VAL A 84 1.96 -9.25 3.11
CA VAL A 84 0.84 -9.67 3.94
C VAL A 84 0.47 -11.13 3.69
N MET A 85 0.46 -11.57 2.43
CA MET A 85 0.23 -12.98 2.07
C MET A 85 1.27 -13.89 2.71
N ALA A 86 2.54 -13.53 2.62
CA ALA A 86 3.62 -14.30 3.23
C ALA A 86 3.45 -14.41 4.75
N ALA A 87 3.17 -13.30 5.40
CA ALA A 87 2.96 -13.27 6.85
C ALA A 87 1.74 -14.11 7.26
N ASN A 88 0.62 -13.98 6.56
CA ASN A 88 -0.60 -14.72 6.88
C ASN A 88 -0.45 -16.23 6.62
N LEU A 89 0.18 -16.62 5.52
CA LEU A 89 0.48 -18.02 5.23
C LEU A 89 1.40 -18.64 6.29
N GLY A 90 2.45 -17.92 6.66
CA GLY A 90 3.36 -18.36 7.72
C GLY A 90 2.62 -18.59 9.04
N ARG A 91 1.71 -17.71 9.39
CA ARG A 91 0.90 -17.83 10.61
C ARG A 91 -0.06 -19.01 10.56
N GLN A 92 -0.76 -19.18 9.45
CA GLN A 92 -1.72 -20.28 9.27
C GLN A 92 -1.03 -21.63 9.23
N MET A 93 0.12 -21.70 8.58
CA MET A 93 0.90 -22.94 8.47
C MET A 93 1.88 -23.14 9.62
N LYS A 94 1.91 -22.25 10.58
CA LYS A 94 2.83 -22.24 11.73
C LYS A 94 4.28 -22.37 11.28
N SER A 95 4.65 -21.64 10.23
CA SER A 95 5.99 -21.63 9.67
C SER A 95 6.60 -20.24 9.72
N GLY A 96 7.81 -20.15 10.28
CA GLY A 96 8.64 -18.96 10.19
C GLY A 96 9.53 -18.92 8.94
N ASN A 97 9.52 -19.99 8.15
CA ASN A 97 10.35 -20.13 6.95
C ASN A 97 9.60 -19.70 5.68
N VAL A 98 9.24 -18.42 5.61
CA VAL A 98 8.53 -17.85 4.49
C VAL A 98 9.38 -16.78 3.82
N ARG A 99 9.47 -16.85 2.51
CA ARG A 99 10.22 -15.89 1.70
C ARG A 99 9.31 -15.25 0.66
N VAL A 100 9.51 -13.96 0.44
CA VAL A 100 8.83 -13.19 -0.61
C VAL A 100 9.75 -13.07 -1.83
N TYR A 101 9.18 -13.22 -3.01
CA TYR A 101 9.91 -12.99 -4.26
C TYR A 101 10.40 -11.53 -4.35
N PRO A 102 11.61 -11.25 -4.85
CA PRO A 102 12.61 -12.21 -5.29
C PRO A 102 13.42 -12.79 -4.12
N TRP A 103 13.62 -14.11 -4.14
CA TRP A 103 14.53 -14.79 -3.23
C TRP A 103 15.83 -15.14 -3.96
N GLN A 104 16.91 -15.28 -3.20
CA GLN A 104 18.17 -15.69 -3.74
C GLN A 104 18.27 -17.22 -3.80
N ARG A 105 19.17 -17.73 -4.67
CA ARG A 105 19.35 -19.16 -4.86
C ARG A 105 19.81 -19.89 -3.59
N ASP A 106 20.42 -19.14 -2.67
CA ASP A 106 20.91 -19.64 -1.39
C ASP A 106 19.88 -19.54 -0.26
N ASP A 107 18.72 -18.95 -0.54
CA ASP A 107 17.60 -18.96 0.38
C ASP A 107 16.97 -20.37 0.35
N GLU A 108 17.45 -21.24 1.22
CA GLU A 108 16.92 -22.60 1.34
C GLU A 108 15.47 -22.55 1.81
N ILE A 109 14.55 -22.69 0.87
CA ILE A 109 13.15 -22.97 1.15
C ILE A 109 13.01 -24.47 1.27
N ASN A 110 13.24 -24.96 2.45
CA ASN A 110 13.09 -26.39 2.77
C ASN A 110 11.72 -26.69 3.35
#